data_354ffea2ec9a341d522254311696f803
#
_entry.id   354ffea2ec9a341d522254311696f803
#
_cell.length_a   1.000
_cell.length_b   1.000
_cell.length_c   1.000
_cell.angle_alpha   90.00
_cell.angle_beta   90.00
_cell.angle_gamma   90.00
#
_symmetry.space_group_name_H-M   'P 1'
#
loop_
_entity.id
_entity.type
_entity.pdbx_description
1 polymer ?
#
loop_
_entity_poly.entity_id
_entity_poly.type
_entity_poly.pdbx_seq_one_letter_code
_entity_poly.pdbx_strand_id
1 'polypeptide(L)'
;MSEALPIENREMRTPAAFLPYQQKWSADGSPVKWVEKSRRVGLSWGEAGEDALLAASEHGMDVFYIGYNKDMALEYIEDAAGWARHYSLAATSIEEFVFEDGSEKKGILAFRLRFASGFKIVALSSRPANLRGKQGKIVIDEAAFHDDLPGLLKAAVAMLMWGGRVVVISTHNGEDNPFNEGINDIRAGRKPYSLHRITLDDALKQGLYKRICLRTGQKWTPAGEKQWRQELIDFYGDDADEELFCIPSQGEGTYLSRTLIEQCTSKDIPVLRYQQKDTFAELPDRQRWAEVNDWCEEVLRPHLERLPKRGVSFFGEDFARNVNLTIMLPFLEQQNTTLRAPFHVELWNMPFQQQEQILYYICDRLPGLSGLALDARGNGQFLAERAMQRYGSNRVLQVMLTEPWYRENMPRYRARFEDREILLARDADVIADHRAIKKIRGVARIPESQKDEKVAGARSKKKRHGDTAIAGALADYAAHELEGFTGIPEVTTRPQGLPRDSAVSMGNRFTERPDYRAY
;
A
#
# COMPACT_ATOMS: atom_id res chain seq x y z
N MET A 1 63.29 26.63 5.82
CA MET A 1 62.70 25.84 6.92
C MET A 1 61.21 26.01 6.80
N SER A 2 60.57 25.02 6.26
CA SER A 2 59.11 25.00 6.07
C SER A 2 58.50 24.30 7.28
N GLU A 3 57.83 25.04 8.15
CA GLU A 3 57.06 24.47 9.24
C GLU A 3 55.90 23.66 8.72
N ALA A 4 55.90 22.37 9.04
CA ALA A 4 54.80 21.48 8.77
C ALA A 4 53.59 21.88 9.64
N LEU A 5 52.46 22.22 9.01
CA LEU A 5 51.20 22.48 9.68
C LEU A 5 50.75 21.26 10.52
N PRO A 6 50.14 21.47 11.69
CA PRO A 6 49.76 20.38 12.60
C PRO A 6 48.68 19.47 12.00
N ILE A 7 48.78 18.19 12.32
CA ILE A 7 47.96 17.07 11.85
C ILE A 7 46.52 17.06 12.43
N GLU A 8 46.07 18.14 13.06
CA GLU A 8 44.76 18.19 13.77
C GLU A 8 43.53 18.46 12.90
N ASN A 9 43.67 18.60 11.57
CA ASN A 9 42.53 18.87 10.68
C ASN A 9 42.12 17.68 9.80
N ARG A 10 42.36 16.44 10.24
CA ARG A 10 41.94 15.23 9.51
C ARG A 10 40.48 14.79 9.75
N GLU A 11 39.74 15.42 10.65
CA GLU A 11 38.36 15.02 10.98
C GLU A 11 37.25 15.68 10.13
N MET A 12 37.59 16.62 9.26
CA MET A 12 36.59 17.21 8.32
C MET A 12 36.72 16.68 6.91
N ARG A 13 36.88 15.38 6.73
CA ARG A 13 36.64 14.77 5.42
C ARG A 13 35.14 14.63 5.22
N THR A 14 34.61 15.24 4.19
CA THR A 14 33.25 14.97 3.71
C THR A 14 33.03 13.46 3.69
N PRO A 15 32.02 12.92 4.39
CA PRO A 15 31.81 11.47 4.42
C PRO A 15 31.60 10.96 3.01
N ALA A 16 32.13 9.77 2.70
CA ALA A 16 31.93 9.14 1.40
C ALA A 16 30.44 9.07 1.06
N ALA A 17 30.08 9.28 -0.20
CA ALA A 17 28.68 9.23 -0.63
C ALA A 17 28.03 7.89 -0.28
N PHE A 18 28.70 6.79 -0.58
CA PHE A 18 28.25 5.44 -0.24
C PHE A 18 28.78 4.97 1.13
N LEU A 19 27.93 4.30 1.88
CA LEU A 19 28.32 3.54 3.06
C LEU A 19 29.09 2.27 2.66
N PRO A 20 29.91 1.68 3.55
CA PRO A 20 30.77 0.54 3.17
C PRO A 20 30.04 -0.63 2.53
N TYR A 21 28.84 -0.99 3.00
CA TYR A 21 28.05 -2.06 2.38
C TYR A 21 27.56 -1.69 0.97
N GLN A 22 27.22 -0.40 0.73
CA GLN A 22 26.86 0.08 -0.61
C GLN A 22 28.08 0.07 -1.54
N GLN A 23 29.26 0.45 -1.04
CA GLN A 23 30.51 0.36 -1.80
C GLN A 23 30.84 -1.09 -2.18
N LYS A 24 30.70 -2.04 -1.22
CA LYS A 24 30.92 -3.47 -1.49
C LYS A 24 29.93 -4.00 -2.53
N TRP A 25 28.67 -3.60 -2.47
CA TRP A 25 27.63 -3.96 -3.42
C TRP A 25 27.96 -3.42 -4.83
N SER A 26 28.30 -2.15 -4.92
CA SER A 26 28.62 -1.49 -6.21
C SER A 26 29.92 -2.01 -6.82
N ALA A 27 30.88 -2.46 -6.00
CA ALA A 27 32.14 -3.04 -6.47
C ALA A 27 32.00 -4.49 -6.97
N ASP A 28 30.85 -5.13 -6.72
CA ASP A 28 30.58 -6.49 -7.19
C ASP A 28 30.21 -6.50 -8.67
N GLY A 29 31.14 -6.88 -9.53
CA GLY A 29 30.97 -7.00 -10.98
C GLY A 29 30.37 -8.32 -11.46
N SER A 30 29.82 -9.16 -10.58
CA SER A 30 29.23 -10.45 -10.95
C SER A 30 28.10 -10.27 -11.96
N PRO A 31 27.97 -11.16 -12.98
CA PRO A 31 26.89 -11.08 -13.96
C PRO A 31 25.49 -11.14 -13.34
N VAL A 32 25.35 -11.90 -12.26
CA VAL A 32 24.11 -11.98 -11.46
C VAL A 32 24.44 -11.77 -10.00
N LYS A 33 23.88 -10.74 -9.42
CA LYS A 33 24.05 -10.45 -7.98
C LYS A 33 22.69 -10.32 -7.29
N TRP A 34 22.58 -10.92 -6.12
CA TRP A 34 21.39 -10.92 -5.28
C TRP A 34 21.69 -10.29 -3.93
N VAL A 35 20.71 -9.63 -3.35
CA VAL A 35 20.81 -9.14 -1.97
C VAL A 35 19.52 -9.31 -1.21
N GLU A 36 19.64 -9.95 -0.05
CA GLU A 36 18.64 -9.86 1.01
C GLU A 36 19.01 -8.69 1.94
N LYS A 37 18.13 -7.76 2.07
CA LYS A 37 18.41 -6.50 2.78
C LYS A 37 17.42 -6.18 3.87
N SER A 38 17.86 -5.44 4.88
CA SER A 38 16.98 -4.70 5.75
C SER A 38 16.28 -3.58 4.98
N ARG A 39 15.13 -3.22 5.46
CA ARG A 39 14.35 -2.11 4.92
C ARG A 39 15.05 -0.77 5.11
N ARG A 40 14.90 0.14 4.12
CA ARG A 40 15.38 1.53 4.15
C ARG A 40 16.90 1.71 4.40
N VAL A 41 17.71 0.74 4.01
CA VAL A 41 19.17 0.86 4.08
C VAL A 41 19.78 1.63 2.89
N GLY A 42 18.96 2.18 2.00
CA GLY A 42 19.40 3.01 0.87
C GLY A 42 20.14 2.23 -0.22
N LEU A 43 19.83 0.95 -0.41
CA LEU A 43 20.51 0.14 -1.41
C LEU A 43 20.05 0.44 -2.83
N SER A 44 18.74 0.61 -3.05
CA SER A 44 18.16 0.99 -4.36
C SER A 44 18.68 2.36 -4.82
N TRP A 45 18.82 3.32 -3.88
CA TRP A 45 19.47 4.60 -4.13
C TRP A 45 20.94 4.45 -4.54
N GLY A 46 21.68 3.54 -3.89
CA GLY A 46 23.06 3.21 -4.27
C GLY A 46 23.16 2.56 -5.64
N GLU A 47 22.25 1.64 -5.95
CA GLU A 47 22.14 1.00 -7.25
C GLU A 47 21.85 2.01 -8.38
N ALA A 48 20.94 2.95 -8.15
CA ALA A 48 20.65 4.04 -9.09
C ALA A 48 21.91 4.88 -9.42
N GLY A 49 22.80 5.05 -8.42
CA GLY A 49 24.09 5.72 -8.60
C GLY A 49 25.07 4.93 -9.48
N GLU A 50 25.17 3.61 -9.28
CA GLU A 50 25.96 2.71 -10.13
C GLU A 50 25.41 2.70 -11.56
N ASP A 51 24.10 2.64 -11.71
CA ASP A 51 23.43 2.60 -13.01
C ASP A 51 23.57 3.90 -13.78
N ALA A 52 23.57 5.04 -13.11
CA ALA A 52 23.83 6.33 -13.72
C ALA A 52 25.26 6.40 -14.30
N LEU A 53 26.25 5.89 -13.57
CA LEU A 53 27.64 5.80 -14.08
C LEU A 53 27.75 4.83 -15.24
N LEU A 54 27.11 3.66 -15.14
CA LEU A 54 27.12 2.63 -16.18
C LEU A 54 26.49 3.17 -17.48
N ALA A 55 25.31 3.74 -17.39
CA ALA A 55 24.61 4.29 -18.57
C ALA A 55 25.31 5.53 -19.16
N ALA A 56 26.04 6.30 -18.35
CA ALA A 56 26.80 7.45 -18.83
C ALA A 56 28.14 7.08 -19.48
N SER A 57 28.65 5.87 -19.25
CA SER A 57 29.94 5.41 -19.77
C SER A 57 29.91 5.15 -21.27
N GLU A 58 31.03 5.44 -21.98
CA GLU A 58 31.18 5.16 -23.41
C GLU A 58 31.01 3.65 -23.74
N HIS A 59 31.51 2.78 -22.86
CA HIS A 59 31.36 1.32 -22.95
C HIS A 59 30.30 0.79 -21.98
N GLY A 60 29.24 1.58 -21.73
CA GLY A 60 28.15 1.26 -20.85
C GLY A 60 27.12 0.32 -21.47
N MET A 61 25.93 0.33 -20.89
CA MET A 61 24.77 -0.41 -21.42
C MET A 61 23.46 0.25 -20.95
N ASP A 62 22.38 -0.10 -21.63
CA ASP A 62 21.03 0.23 -21.18
C ASP A 62 20.74 -0.43 -19.84
N VAL A 63 19.98 0.26 -18.98
CA VAL A 63 19.51 -0.26 -17.70
C VAL A 63 17.99 -0.32 -17.70
N PHE A 64 17.45 -1.44 -17.28
CA PHE A 64 16.01 -1.67 -17.15
C PHE A 64 15.68 -1.95 -15.70
N TYR A 65 15.05 -0.99 -15.04
CA TYR A 65 14.59 -1.11 -13.66
C TYR A 65 13.15 -1.63 -13.62
N ILE A 66 12.90 -2.61 -12.78
CA ILE A 66 11.58 -3.18 -12.53
C ILE A 66 11.29 -2.99 -11.04
N GLY A 67 10.49 -1.98 -10.74
CA GLY A 67 9.93 -1.76 -9.42
C GLY A 67 8.60 -2.48 -9.24
N TYR A 68 8.22 -2.63 -8.00
CA TYR A 68 6.95 -3.25 -7.65
C TYR A 68 5.74 -2.39 -8.09
N ASN A 69 5.85 -1.07 -8.06
CA ASN A 69 4.81 -0.13 -8.49
C ASN A 69 5.38 1.08 -9.27
N LYS A 70 4.46 1.92 -9.81
CA LYS A 70 4.79 3.10 -10.63
C LYS A 70 5.67 4.11 -9.87
N ASP A 71 5.43 4.31 -8.60
CA ASP A 71 6.12 5.36 -7.86
C ASP A 71 7.55 4.96 -7.49
N MET A 72 7.79 3.69 -7.20
CA MET A 72 9.17 3.18 -7.09
C MET A 72 9.91 3.35 -8.42
N ALA A 73 9.21 3.16 -9.54
CA ALA A 73 9.76 3.39 -10.86
C ALA A 73 10.16 4.86 -11.06
N LEU A 74 9.30 5.79 -10.65
CA LEU A 74 9.58 7.23 -10.71
C LEU A 74 10.71 7.62 -9.74
N GLU A 75 10.62 7.18 -8.46
CA GLU A 75 11.65 7.45 -7.44
C GLU A 75 13.04 7.01 -7.92
N TYR A 76 13.14 5.81 -8.51
CA TYR A 76 14.40 5.31 -9.03
C TYR A 76 14.98 6.17 -10.17
N ILE A 77 14.15 6.62 -11.09
CA ILE A 77 14.57 7.50 -12.18
C ILE A 77 15.00 8.88 -11.65
N GLU A 78 14.29 9.42 -10.65
CA GLU A 78 14.66 10.66 -9.98
C GLU A 78 15.99 10.53 -9.24
N ASP A 79 16.21 9.42 -8.55
CA ASP A 79 17.47 9.10 -7.89
C ASP A 79 18.62 9.00 -8.89
N ALA A 80 18.44 8.28 -9.99
CA ALA A 80 19.42 8.17 -11.05
C ALA A 80 19.74 9.53 -11.70
N ALA A 81 18.73 10.38 -11.91
CA ALA A 81 18.91 11.74 -12.41
C ALA A 81 19.63 12.63 -11.37
N GLY A 82 19.33 12.46 -10.09
CA GLY A 82 20.04 13.10 -8.98
C GLY A 82 21.53 12.75 -8.99
N TRP A 83 21.85 11.47 -9.13
CA TRP A 83 23.22 10.98 -9.25
C TRP A 83 23.92 11.48 -10.51
N ALA A 84 23.24 11.46 -11.67
CA ALA A 84 23.79 12.01 -12.92
C ALA A 84 24.20 13.48 -12.76
N ARG A 85 23.36 14.30 -12.11
CA ARG A 85 23.70 15.70 -11.78
C ARG A 85 24.88 15.79 -10.79
N HIS A 86 24.87 14.95 -9.77
CA HIS A 86 25.94 14.93 -8.75
C HIS A 86 27.31 14.58 -9.34
N TYR A 87 27.34 13.66 -10.29
CA TYR A 87 28.56 13.30 -11.04
C TYR A 87 28.88 14.26 -12.18
N SER A 88 28.09 15.32 -12.37
CA SER A 88 28.20 16.23 -13.54
C SER A 88 28.12 15.51 -14.88
N LEU A 89 27.35 14.42 -14.91
CA LEU A 89 27.12 13.65 -16.14
C LEU A 89 26.04 14.30 -17.00
N ALA A 90 26.25 14.30 -18.32
CA ALA A 90 25.27 14.86 -19.26
C ALA A 90 24.07 13.92 -19.40
N ALA A 91 23.01 14.18 -18.64
CA ALA A 91 21.70 13.60 -18.88
C ALA A 91 20.93 14.49 -19.85
N THR A 92 20.43 13.93 -20.94
CA THR A 92 19.78 14.72 -22.01
C THR A 92 18.32 15.04 -21.69
N SER A 93 17.59 14.12 -21.11
CA SER A 93 16.18 14.35 -20.73
C SER A 93 15.66 13.27 -19.76
N ILE A 94 14.67 13.65 -18.95
CA ILE A 94 13.77 12.72 -18.28
C ILE A 94 12.46 12.73 -19.05
N GLU A 95 12.02 11.58 -19.53
CA GLU A 95 10.83 11.44 -20.35
C GLU A 95 9.84 10.46 -19.70
N GLU A 96 8.57 10.86 -19.64
CA GLU A 96 7.45 9.96 -19.40
C GLU A 96 6.90 9.53 -20.76
N PHE A 97 6.65 8.24 -20.96
CA PHE A 97 6.09 7.73 -22.21
C PHE A 97 5.19 6.51 -21.96
N VAL A 98 4.27 6.31 -22.87
CA VAL A 98 3.40 5.13 -22.86
C VAL A 98 4.15 3.97 -23.52
N PHE A 99 4.30 2.88 -22.79
CA PHE A 99 4.87 1.64 -23.29
C PHE A 99 3.74 0.70 -23.71
N GLU A 100 3.64 0.40 -25.02
CA GLU A 100 2.67 -0.56 -25.53
C GLU A 100 3.23 -1.98 -25.35
N ASP A 101 2.60 -2.77 -24.51
CA ASP A 101 3.00 -4.17 -24.21
C ASP A 101 2.29 -5.21 -25.07
N GLY A 102 1.52 -4.77 -26.08
CA GLY A 102 0.75 -5.65 -26.97
C GLY A 102 -0.54 -6.20 -26.34
N SER A 103 -0.94 -5.75 -25.17
CA SER A 103 -2.26 -6.05 -24.58
C SER A 103 -3.26 -4.98 -25.02
N GLU A 104 -4.36 -5.39 -25.60
CA GLU A 104 -5.33 -4.52 -26.30
C GLU A 104 -5.99 -3.40 -25.46
N LYS A 105 -5.68 -3.21 -24.17
CA LYS A 105 -6.54 -2.36 -23.33
C LYS A 105 -5.91 -1.30 -22.42
N LYS A 106 -4.58 -1.23 -22.19
CA LYS A 106 -3.96 -0.10 -21.46
C LYS A 106 -2.48 0.05 -21.82
N GLY A 107 -2.10 1.16 -22.40
CA GLY A 107 -0.70 1.58 -22.50
C GLY A 107 -0.08 1.70 -21.10
N ILE A 108 1.12 1.13 -20.91
CA ILE A 108 1.81 1.16 -19.63
C ILE A 108 2.71 2.39 -19.61
N LEU A 109 2.54 3.22 -18.59
CA LEU A 109 3.41 4.35 -18.36
C LEU A 109 4.80 3.85 -17.98
N ALA A 110 5.84 4.32 -18.68
CA ALA A 110 7.23 4.05 -18.36
C ALA A 110 8.01 5.37 -18.23
N PHE A 111 9.01 5.38 -17.35
CA PHE A 111 9.89 6.53 -17.16
C PHE A 111 11.26 6.23 -17.73
N ARG A 112 11.90 7.24 -18.35
CA ARG A 112 13.18 7.07 -19.02
C ARG A 112 14.11 8.26 -18.80
N LEU A 113 15.36 7.95 -18.47
CA LEU A 113 16.47 8.91 -18.44
C LEU A 113 17.47 8.56 -19.55
N ARG A 114 17.79 9.50 -20.42
CA ARG A 114 18.78 9.33 -21.52
C ARG A 114 20.08 10.01 -21.15
N PHE A 115 21.20 9.41 -21.60
CA PHE A 115 22.54 9.93 -21.44
C PHE A 115 23.18 10.28 -22.79
N ALA A 116 24.17 11.16 -22.74
CA ALA A 116 24.94 11.57 -23.94
C ALA A 116 25.72 10.43 -24.60
N SER A 117 26.03 9.36 -23.82
CA SER A 117 26.60 8.10 -24.31
C SER A 117 25.73 7.36 -25.33
N GLY A 118 24.43 7.72 -25.42
CA GLY A 118 23.41 7.02 -26.20
C GLY A 118 22.65 5.95 -25.39
N PHE A 119 23.15 5.55 -24.23
CA PHE A 119 22.46 4.61 -23.33
C PHE A 119 21.39 5.32 -22.49
N LYS A 120 20.54 4.51 -21.85
CA LYS A 120 19.38 5.00 -21.09
C LYS A 120 19.12 4.12 -19.86
N ILE A 121 18.47 4.70 -18.87
CA ILE A 121 17.81 3.98 -17.78
C ILE A 121 16.31 4.04 -18.04
N VAL A 122 15.63 2.91 -18.02
CA VAL A 122 14.19 2.79 -18.28
C VAL A 122 13.54 2.03 -17.13
N ALA A 123 12.58 2.64 -16.47
CA ALA A 123 11.76 1.95 -15.49
C ALA A 123 10.54 1.34 -16.18
N LEU A 124 10.31 0.06 -15.95
CA LEU A 124 9.28 -0.76 -16.57
C LEU A 124 8.33 -1.34 -15.52
N SER A 125 7.13 -1.66 -15.91
CA SER A 125 6.21 -2.41 -15.06
C SER A 125 6.65 -3.88 -14.91
N SER A 126 6.21 -4.50 -13.81
CA SER A 126 6.52 -5.88 -13.39
C SER A 126 5.87 -6.95 -14.28
N ARG A 127 6.23 -6.98 -15.58
CA ARG A 127 5.74 -7.99 -16.54
C ARG A 127 6.90 -8.61 -17.31
N PRO A 128 7.04 -9.97 -17.34
CA PRO A 128 8.11 -10.63 -18.08
C PRO A 128 8.15 -10.26 -19.57
N ALA A 129 6.99 -9.99 -20.18
CA ALA A 129 6.89 -9.59 -21.58
C ALA A 129 7.65 -8.29 -21.89
N ASN A 130 7.76 -7.37 -20.94
CA ASN A 130 8.44 -6.09 -21.09
C ASN A 130 9.97 -6.23 -21.23
N LEU A 131 10.52 -7.35 -20.85
CA LEU A 131 11.94 -7.65 -20.96
C LEU A 131 12.33 -8.30 -22.29
N ARG A 132 11.37 -8.82 -23.05
CA ARG A 132 11.66 -9.49 -24.32
C ARG A 132 12.25 -8.52 -25.34
N GLY A 133 13.31 -8.94 -26.02
CA GLY A 133 13.99 -8.14 -27.05
C GLY A 133 14.84 -6.98 -26.51
N LYS A 134 15.03 -6.89 -25.20
CA LYS A 134 15.93 -5.90 -24.58
C LYS A 134 17.30 -6.53 -24.35
N GLN A 135 18.31 -5.67 -24.20
CA GLN A 135 19.69 -6.04 -23.89
C GLN A 135 20.31 -4.98 -22.98
N GLY A 136 20.98 -5.41 -21.90
CA GLY A 136 21.60 -4.54 -20.94
C GLY A 136 21.58 -5.11 -19.51
N LYS A 137 21.57 -4.22 -18.51
CA LYS A 137 21.45 -4.53 -17.08
C LYS A 137 19.97 -4.48 -16.68
N ILE A 138 19.53 -5.48 -15.95
CA ILE A 138 18.19 -5.52 -15.35
C ILE A 138 18.33 -5.45 -13.84
N VAL A 139 17.55 -4.55 -13.24
CA VAL A 139 17.40 -4.42 -11.79
C VAL A 139 15.96 -4.79 -11.43
N ILE A 140 15.79 -5.86 -10.64
CA ILE A 140 14.49 -6.27 -10.06
C ILE A 140 14.51 -5.89 -8.60
N ASP A 141 13.83 -4.82 -8.26
CA ASP A 141 13.75 -4.30 -6.89
C ASP A 141 12.46 -4.74 -6.20
N GLU A 142 12.53 -4.94 -4.88
CA GLU A 142 11.49 -5.56 -4.06
C GLU A 142 11.00 -6.90 -4.66
N ALA A 143 11.98 -7.73 -5.06
CA ALA A 143 11.79 -8.96 -5.83
C ALA A 143 10.81 -9.95 -5.18
N ALA A 144 10.79 -10.04 -3.83
CA ALA A 144 9.90 -10.93 -3.09
C ALA A 144 8.40 -10.58 -3.23
N PHE A 145 8.07 -9.40 -3.75
CA PHE A 145 6.69 -8.89 -3.82
C PHE A 145 6.09 -8.95 -5.23
N HIS A 146 6.88 -9.31 -6.25
CA HIS A 146 6.37 -9.47 -7.61
C HIS A 146 5.53 -10.75 -7.76
N ASP A 147 4.38 -10.65 -8.41
CA ASP A 147 3.45 -11.77 -8.60
C ASP A 147 4.06 -12.93 -9.43
N ASP A 148 4.92 -12.61 -10.41
CA ASP A 148 5.59 -13.59 -11.29
C ASP A 148 7.11 -13.39 -11.29
N LEU A 149 7.73 -13.45 -10.11
CA LEU A 149 9.19 -13.38 -10.00
C LEU A 149 9.91 -14.47 -10.83
N PRO A 150 9.45 -15.74 -10.84
CA PRO A 150 10.07 -16.78 -11.68
C PRO A 150 10.07 -16.42 -13.17
N GLY A 151 8.97 -15.87 -13.69
CA GLY A 151 8.87 -15.41 -15.07
C GLY A 151 9.80 -14.24 -15.39
N LEU A 152 9.88 -13.26 -14.47
CA LEU A 152 10.80 -12.11 -14.56
C LEU A 152 12.26 -12.58 -14.60
N LEU A 153 12.66 -13.47 -13.69
CA LEU A 153 14.01 -14.02 -13.63
C LEU A 153 14.36 -14.81 -14.90
N LYS A 154 13.43 -15.63 -15.41
CA LYS A 154 13.61 -16.36 -16.66
C LYS A 154 13.86 -15.43 -17.85
N ALA A 155 13.12 -14.33 -17.93
CA ALA A 155 13.30 -13.34 -18.97
C ALA A 155 14.60 -12.53 -18.80
N ALA A 156 14.97 -12.19 -17.57
CA ALA A 156 16.18 -11.43 -17.25
C ALA A 156 17.47 -12.23 -17.52
N VAL A 157 17.52 -13.52 -17.12
CA VAL A 157 18.70 -14.37 -17.31
C VAL A 157 19.03 -14.56 -18.81
N ALA A 158 18.06 -14.51 -19.70
CA ALA A 158 18.30 -14.57 -21.13
C ALA A 158 19.24 -13.45 -21.66
N MET A 159 19.29 -12.31 -20.98
CA MET A 159 20.16 -11.18 -21.38
C MET A 159 21.65 -11.43 -21.09
N LEU A 160 21.97 -12.36 -20.21
CA LEU A 160 23.37 -12.75 -19.91
C LEU A 160 24.11 -13.27 -21.14
N MET A 161 23.39 -13.86 -22.11
CA MET A 161 23.97 -14.41 -23.33
C MET A 161 24.75 -13.36 -24.16
N TRP A 162 24.38 -12.10 -24.02
CA TRP A 162 25.03 -10.99 -24.73
C TRP A 162 25.75 -10.02 -23.78
N GLY A 163 26.23 -10.52 -22.63
CA GLY A 163 26.99 -9.72 -21.68
C GLY A 163 26.14 -8.79 -20.79
N GLY A 164 24.83 -9.00 -20.75
CA GLY A 164 23.94 -8.29 -19.82
C GLY A 164 24.20 -8.67 -18.37
N ARG A 165 23.58 -7.95 -17.43
CA ARG A 165 23.69 -8.18 -16.00
C ARG A 165 22.29 -8.26 -15.36
N VAL A 166 22.18 -9.02 -14.27
CA VAL A 166 20.93 -9.16 -13.50
C VAL A 166 21.19 -8.85 -12.03
N VAL A 167 20.42 -7.94 -11.50
CA VAL A 167 20.46 -7.48 -10.11
C VAL A 167 19.11 -7.76 -9.47
N VAL A 168 19.11 -8.41 -8.30
CA VAL A 168 17.90 -8.75 -7.56
C VAL A 168 18.02 -8.24 -6.14
N ILE A 169 17.12 -7.35 -5.76
CA ILE A 169 17.14 -6.63 -4.47
C ILE A 169 15.80 -6.87 -3.78
N SER A 170 15.78 -7.31 -2.52
CA SER A 170 14.54 -7.37 -1.74
C SER A 170 14.77 -7.50 -0.24
N THR A 171 13.74 -7.13 0.56
CA THR A 171 13.46 -7.77 1.86
C THR A 171 12.83 -9.13 1.62
N HIS A 172 12.70 -9.96 2.66
CA HIS A 172 11.96 -11.22 2.56
C HIS A 172 10.43 -11.00 2.57
N ASN A 173 9.69 -12.00 2.14
CA ASN A 173 8.22 -12.06 2.20
C ASN A 173 7.77 -13.53 2.32
N GLY A 174 8.11 -14.16 3.44
CA GLY A 174 7.80 -15.55 3.76
C GLY A 174 8.85 -16.57 3.28
N GLU A 175 8.90 -17.71 3.98
CA GLU A 175 9.84 -18.82 3.67
C GLU A 175 9.56 -19.46 2.31
N ASP A 176 8.28 -19.59 1.94
CA ASP A 176 7.84 -20.25 0.69
C ASP A 176 7.86 -19.29 -0.52
N ASN A 177 8.48 -18.13 -0.37
CA ASN A 177 8.56 -17.14 -1.44
C ASN A 177 9.65 -17.51 -2.46
N PRO A 178 9.43 -17.38 -3.78
CA PRO A 178 10.43 -17.66 -4.81
C PRO A 178 11.75 -16.89 -4.65
N PHE A 179 11.71 -15.71 -4.01
CA PHE A 179 12.93 -14.98 -3.66
C PHE A 179 13.75 -15.72 -2.61
N ASN A 180 13.10 -16.21 -1.52
CA ASN A 180 13.79 -16.99 -0.50
C ASN A 180 14.31 -18.34 -1.03
N GLU A 181 13.53 -19.00 -1.89
CA GLU A 181 14.01 -20.22 -2.59
C GLU A 181 15.28 -19.93 -3.40
N GLY A 182 15.31 -18.80 -4.13
CA GLY A 182 16.48 -18.35 -4.87
C GLY A 182 17.70 -18.09 -3.97
N ILE A 183 17.53 -17.45 -2.83
CA ILE A 183 18.57 -17.23 -1.81
C ILE A 183 19.12 -18.58 -1.31
N ASN A 184 18.23 -19.52 -0.99
CA ASN A 184 18.63 -20.86 -0.53
C ASN A 184 19.34 -21.66 -1.60
N ASP A 185 18.96 -21.54 -2.89
CA ASP A 185 19.66 -22.14 -4.01
C ASP A 185 21.09 -21.61 -4.16
N ILE A 186 21.28 -20.29 -4.00
CA ILE A 186 22.61 -19.66 -4.08
C ILE A 186 23.47 -20.13 -2.90
N ARG A 187 22.94 -20.11 -1.68
CA ARG A 187 23.64 -20.59 -0.47
C ARG A 187 24.06 -22.05 -0.57
N ALA A 188 23.21 -22.87 -1.18
CA ALA A 188 23.50 -24.28 -1.42
C ALA A 188 24.44 -24.57 -2.62
N GLY A 189 24.91 -23.51 -3.31
CA GLY A 189 25.78 -23.65 -4.50
C GLY A 189 25.07 -24.17 -5.75
N ARG A 190 23.72 -24.26 -5.74
CA ARG A 190 22.94 -24.69 -6.92
C ARG A 190 22.88 -23.62 -8.01
N LYS A 191 23.04 -22.35 -7.63
CA LYS A 191 23.14 -21.20 -8.56
C LYS A 191 24.45 -20.47 -8.32
N PRO A 192 25.27 -20.25 -9.36
CA PRO A 192 26.57 -19.58 -9.25
C PRO A 192 26.42 -18.05 -9.26
N TYR A 193 25.55 -17.52 -8.41
CA TYR A 193 25.28 -16.09 -8.32
C TYR A 193 25.95 -15.50 -7.08
N SER A 194 26.30 -14.22 -7.15
CA SER A 194 26.77 -13.50 -5.97
C SER A 194 25.60 -13.19 -5.04
N LEU A 195 25.84 -13.39 -3.73
CA LEU A 195 24.85 -13.14 -2.70
C LEU A 195 25.39 -12.20 -1.64
N HIS A 196 24.65 -11.09 -1.40
CA HIS A 196 24.89 -10.16 -0.30
C HIS A 196 23.77 -10.31 0.74
N ARG A 197 24.13 -10.02 1.98
CA ARG A 197 23.18 -9.89 3.09
C ARG A 197 23.49 -8.63 3.88
N ILE A 198 22.47 -7.81 4.13
CA ILE A 198 22.59 -6.52 4.81
C ILE A 198 21.45 -6.38 5.81
N THR A 199 21.70 -6.79 7.06
CA THR A 199 20.75 -6.59 8.17
C THR A 199 20.78 -5.16 8.66
N LEU A 200 19.81 -4.75 9.49
CA LEU A 200 19.83 -3.46 10.19
C LEU A 200 21.13 -3.31 11.01
N ASP A 201 21.53 -4.36 11.72
CA ASP A 201 22.74 -4.33 12.55
C ASP A 201 24.01 -4.18 11.72
N ASP A 202 24.08 -4.81 10.54
CA ASP A 202 25.19 -4.63 9.62
C ASP A 202 25.27 -3.21 9.10
N ALA A 203 24.12 -2.63 8.75
CA ALA A 203 24.03 -1.26 8.27
C ALA A 203 24.39 -0.24 9.35
N LEU A 204 23.94 -0.45 10.61
CA LEU A 204 24.31 0.40 11.76
C LEU A 204 25.81 0.36 12.04
N LYS A 205 26.42 -0.82 12.10
CA LYS A 205 27.88 -0.97 12.27
C LYS A 205 28.67 -0.23 11.19
N GLN A 206 28.10 -0.11 9.99
CA GLN A 206 28.72 0.55 8.84
C GLN A 206 28.28 2.01 8.68
N GLY A 207 27.59 2.59 9.69
CA GLY A 207 27.38 4.03 9.83
C GLY A 207 26.04 4.55 9.32
N LEU A 208 25.02 3.69 9.13
CA LEU A 208 23.69 4.11 8.68
C LEU A 208 23.10 5.22 9.58
N TYR A 209 23.05 5.00 10.90
CA TYR A 209 22.47 5.99 11.80
C TYR A 209 23.29 7.28 11.87
N LYS A 210 24.62 7.20 11.77
CA LYS A 210 25.47 8.40 11.65
C LYS A 210 25.12 9.23 10.43
N ARG A 211 24.83 8.56 9.30
CA ARG A 211 24.40 9.22 8.07
C ARG A 211 23.01 9.85 8.21
N ILE A 212 22.07 9.18 8.89
CA ILE A 212 20.74 9.72 9.19
C ILE A 212 20.87 10.97 10.05
N CYS A 213 21.65 10.92 11.13
CA CYS A 213 21.90 12.07 12.00
C CYS A 213 22.51 13.25 11.23
N LEU A 214 23.50 13.00 10.37
CA LEU A 214 24.08 14.03 9.52
C LEU A 214 23.05 14.69 8.60
N ARG A 215 22.16 13.90 7.98
CA ARG A 215 21.13 14.40 7.07
C ARG A 215 20.02 15.17 7.79
N THR A 216 19.69 14.76 9.02
CA THR A 216 18.64 15.39 9.83
C THR A 216 19.14 16.52 10.73
N GLY A 217 20.44 16.83 10.71
CA GLY A 217 21.05 17.85 11.57
C GLY A 217 21.15 17.43 13.04
N GLN A 218 21.00 16.14 13.35
CA GLN A 218 21.10 15.62 14.71
C GLN A 218 22.53 15.21 15.06
N LYS A 219 22.88 15.32 16.34
CA LYS A 219 24.17 14.83 16.82
C LYS A 219 24.09 13.32 17.05
N TRP A 220 24.96 12.56 16.40
CA TRP A 220 25.08 11.13 16.64
C TRP A 220 25.65 10.84 18.05
N THR A 221 25.07 9.87 18.73
CA THR A 221 25.58 9.28 19.97
C THR A 221 25.35 7.77 19.97
N PRO A 222 26.21 6.96 20.63
CA PRO A 222 25.97 5.50 20.75
C PRO A 222 24.64 5.17 21.44
N ALA A 223 24.25 5.96 22.45
CA ALA A 223 22.99 5.79 23.17
C ALA A 223 21.79 6.09 22.26
N GLY A 224 21.84 7.16 21.46
CA GLY A 224 20.80 7.51 20.48
C GLY A 224 20.65 6.45 19.40
N GLU A 225 21.76 5.87 18.91
CA GLU A 225 21.71 4.77 17.95
C GLU A 225 21.04 3.52 18.52
N LYS A 226 21.36 3.15 19.76
CA LYS A 226 20.76 2.02 20.46
C LYS A 226 19.26 2.24 20.69
N GLN A 227 18.88 3.44 21.12
CA GLN A 227 17.48 3.81 21.32
C GLN A 227 16.72 3.76 20.01
N TRP A 228 17.21 4.41 18.96
CA TRP A 228 16.59 4.41 17.63
C TRP A 228 16.43 3.00 17.05
N ARG A 229 17.45 2.13 17.24
CA ARG A 229 17.35 0.72 16.86
C ARG A 229 16.20 0.02 17.59
N GLN A 230 16.07 0.23 18.91
CA GLN A 230 15.00 -0.38 19.70
C GLN A 230 13.62 0.14 19.28
N GLU A 231 13.49 1.45 19.09
CA GLU A 231 12.25 2.06 18.59
C GLU A 231 11.80 1.47 17.24
N LEU A 232 12.74 1.18 16.34
CA LEU A 232 12.42 0.49 15.09
C LEU A 232 11.95 -0.94 15.34
N ILE A 233 12.62 -1.71 16.18
CA ILE A 233 12.21 -3.09 16.49
C ILE A 233 10.81 -3.10 17.10
N ASP A 234 10.56 -2.24 18.07
CA ASP A 234 9.25 -2.11 18.72
C ASP A 234 8.16 -1.69 17.71
N PHE A 235 8.50 -0.80 16.77
CA PHE A 235 7.59 -0.37 15.71
C PHE A 235 7.27 -1.47 14.70
N TYR A 236 8.24 -2.34 14.36
CA TYR A 236 8.03 -3.47 13.46
C TYR A 236 7.39 -4.67 14.17
N GLY A 237 7.58 -4.82 15.48
CA GLY A 237 7.04 -5.93 16.27
C GLY A 237 7.41 -7.28 15.66
N ASP A 238 6.42 -8.14 15.43
CA ASP A 238 6.61 -9.49 14.87
C ASP A 238 7.20 -9.51 13.44
N ASP A 239 7.09 -8.40 12.71
CA ASP A 239 7.68 -8.27 11.38
C ASP A 239 9.18 -7.89 11.43
N ALA A 240 9.74 -7.60 12.59
CA ALA A 240 11.12 -7.11 12.71
C ALA A 240 12.15 -8.11 12.15
N ASP A 241 11.94 -9.39 12.34
CA ASP A 241 12.83 -10.44 11.85
C ASP A 241 12.92 -10.42 10.32
N GLU A 242 11.79 -10.31 9.65
CA GLU A 242 11.73 -10.29 8.19
C GLU A 242 12.18 -8.96 7.59
N GLU A 243 11.69 -7.86 8.11
CA GLU A 243 11.91 -6.52 7.56
C GLU A 243 13.27 -5.91 7.93
N LEU A 244 13.84 -6.28 9.10
CA LEU A 244 15.08 -5.68 9.60
C LEU A 244 16.27 -6.64 9.63
N PHE A 245 16.03 -7.93 9.85
CA PHE A 245 17.10 -8.89 10.12
C PHE A 245 17.30 -9.93 9.02
N CYS A 246 16.55 -9.85 7.92
CA CYS A 246 16.62 -10.80 6.80
C CYS A 246 16.37 -12.25 7.26
N ILE A 247 15.38 -12.45 8.11
CA ILE A 247 14.91 -13.75 8.57
C ILE A 247 13.49 -13.92 8.04
N PRO A 248 13.26 -14.78 7.03
CA PRO A 248 11.93 -14.95 6.45
C PRO A 248 10.94 -15.48 7.47
N SER A 249 9.71 -14.96 7.45
CA SER A 249 8.63 -15.43 8.32
C SER A 249 8.16 -16.82 7.91
N GLN A 250 7.79 -17.64 8.90
CA GLN A 250 7.22 -18.97 8.63
C GLN A 250 5.80 -18.84 8.07
N GLY A 251 5.53 -19.50 6.95
CA GLY A 251 4.23 -19.56 6.29
C GLY A 251 4.12 -18.76 5.00
N GLU A 252 2.88 -18.69 4.46
CA GLU A 252 2.60 -17.96 3.22
C GLU A 252 2.84 -16.46 3.41
N GLY A 253 3.49 -15.82 2.46
CA GLY A 253 3.85 -14.39 2.50
C GLY A 253 2.65 -13.45 2.68
N THR A 254 2.92 -12.25 3.18
CA THR A 254 1.88 -11.21 3.34
C THR A 254 1.32 -10.78 1.98
N TYR A 255 0.01 -10.59 1.93
CA TYR A 255 -0.68 -10.19 0.69
C TYR A 255 -0.42 -8.74 0.31
N LEU A 256 -0.34 -7.85 1.30
CA LEU A 256 0.03 -6.44 1.15
C LEU A 256 1.37 -6.20 1.86
N SER A 257 2.38 -5.74 1.13
CA SER A 257 3.66 -5.38 1.73
C SER A 257 3.52 -4.15 2.64
N ARG A 258 4.33 -4.09 3.68
CA ARG A 258 4.34 -2.93 4.58
C ARG A 258 4.65 -1.63 3.82
N THR A 259 5.54 -1.67 2.84
CA THR A 259 5.87 -0.50 2.00
C THR A 259 4.64 0.06 1.31
N LEU A 260 3.88 -0.83 0.70
CA LEU A 260 2.68 -0.47 -0.04
C LEU A 260 1.63 0.17 0.88
N ILE A 261 1.41 -0.43 2.06
CA ILE A 261 0.48 0.11 3.06
C ILE A 261 0.95 1.48 3.54
N GLU A 262 2.23 1.64 3.94
CA GLU A 262 2.75 2.91 4.45
C GLU A 262 2.69 4.05 3.43
N GLN A 263 2.82 3.75 2.15
CA GLN A 263 2.67 4.73 1.07
C GLN A 263 1.23 5.25 0.95
N CYS A 264 0.26 4.44 1.36
CA CYS A 264 -1.16 4.75 1.37
C CYS A 264 -1.66 5.20 2.75
N THR A 265 -0.79 5.76 3.60
CA THR A 265 -1.16 6.24 4.95
C THR A 265 -0.75 7.68 5.19
N SER A 266 -1.56 8.42 5.99
CA SER A 266 -1.28 9.79 6.42
C SER A 266 -1.37 9.92 7.93
N LYS A 267 -0.48 10.72 8.53
CA LYS A 267 -0.51 11.08 9.96
C LYS A 267 -1.67 12.03 10.31
N ASP A 268 -2.25 12.71 9.31
CA ASP A 268 -3.35 13.65 9.51
C ASP A 268 -4.69 12.97 9.69
N ILE A 269 -4.75 11.66 9.47
CA ILE A 269 -5.96 10.86 9.62
C ILE A 269 -5.95 10.24 11.02
N PRO A 270 -6.86 10.62 11.92
CA PRO A 270 -6.90 10.10 13.28
C PRO A 270 -7.59 8.73 13.34
N VAL A 271 -7.20 7.94 14.35
CA VAL A 271 -7.91 6.75 14.80
C VAL A 271 -8.61 7.07 16.11
N LEU A 272 -9.93 7.08 16.08
CA LEU A 272 -10.79 7.42 17.23
C LEU A 272 -11.17 6.13 17.96
N ARG A 273 -10.61 5.94 19.13
CA ARG A 273 -10.74 4.71 19.91
C ARG A 273 -11.73 4.91 21.06
N TYR A 274 -12.77 4.07 21.11
CA TYR A 274 -13.74 4.07 22.18
C TYR A 274 -13.88 2.67 22.80
N GLN A 275 -13.52 2.57 24.06
CA GLN A 275 -13.56 1.33 24.80
C GLN A 275 -14.49 1.43 25.98
N GLN A 276 -15.38 0.44 26.14
CA GLN A 276 -16.25 0.31 27.29
C GLN A 276 -15.81 -0.85 28.23
N LYS A 277 -16.21 -0.76 29.49
CA LYS A 277 -16.03 -1.81 30.49
C LYS A 277 -17.11 -2.89 30.31
N ASP A 278 -16.84 -4.09 30.82
CA ASP A 278 -17.81 -5.20 30.75
C ASP A 278 -19.15 -4.85 31.42
N THR A 279 -19.11 -4.07 32.50
CA THR A 279 -20.30 -3.60 33.24
C THR A 279 -21.13 -2.55 32.47
N PHE A 280 -20.60 -1.98 31.36
CA PHE A 280 -21.36 -0.98 30.58
C PHE A 280 -22.64 -1.56 29.99
N ALA A 281 -22.61 -2.83 29.56
CA ALA A 281 -23.79 -3.51 29.03
C ALA A 281 -24.90 -3.72 30.08
N GLU A 282 -24.57 -3.64 31.35
CA GLU A 282 -25.52 -3.79 32.46
C GLU A 282 -26.23 -2.49 32.82
N LEU A 283 -25.72 -1.35 32.32
CA LEU A 283 -26.35 -0.04 32.55
C LEU A 283 -27.69 0.05 31.83
N PRO A 284 -28.66 0.84 32.38
CA PRO A 284 -29.91 1.12 31.70
C PRO A 284 -29.70 1.77 30.32
N ASP A 285 -30.54 1.44 29.35
CA ASP A 285 -30.45 1.94 27.97
C ASP A 285 -30.27 3.45 27.88
N ARG A 286 -31.02 4.21 28.66
CA ARG A 286 -30.95 5.67 28.66
C ARG A 286 -29.57 6.19 29.05
N GLN A 287 -28.92 5.54 30.02
CA GLN A 287 -27.58 5.93 30.46
C GLN A 287 -26.54 5.60 29.39
N ARG A 288 -26.60 4.38 28.83
CA ARG A 288 -25.70 3.98 27.73
C ARG A 288 -25.83 4.89 26.52
N TRP A 289 -27.09 5.22 26.19
CA TRP A 289 -27.36 6.11 25.06
C TRP A 289 -26.80 7.51 25.30
N ALA A 290 -26.97 8.08 26.50
CA ALA A 290 -26.45 9.40 26.84
C ALA A 290 -24.92 9.43 26.81
N GLU A 291 -24.24 8.45 27.42
CA GLU A 291 -22.77 8.36 27.44
C GLU A 291 -22.17 8.25 26.05
N VAL A 292 -22.79 7.44 25.18
CA VAL A 292 -22.33 7.32 23.77
C VAL A 292 -22.63 8.58 22.99
N ASN A 293 -23.76 9.23 23.24
CA ASN A 293 -24.07 10.52 22.61
C ASN A 293 -23.04 11.59 22.98
N ASP A 294 -22.67 11.68 24.25
CA ASP A 294 -21.65 12.61 24.73
C ASP A 294 -20.30 12.36 24.03
N TRP A 295 -19.88 11.10 23.94
CA TRP A 295 -18.68 10.75 23.19
C TRP A 295 -18.79 11.13 21.70
N CYS A 296 -19.94 10.92 21.07
CA CYS A 296 -20.17 11.31 19.68
C CYS A 296 -20.05 12.84 19.50
N GLU A 297 -20.64 13.62 20.42
CA GLU A 297 -20.59 15.08 20.38
C GLU A 297 -19.18 15.62 20.66
N GLU A 298 -18.46 15.03 21.62
CA GLU A 298 -17.12 15.51 22.00
C GLU A 298 -16.03 15.05 21.03
N VAL A 299 -16.09 13.81 20.55
CA VAL A 299 -15.01 13.20 19.78
C VAL A 299 -15.32 13.13 18.28
N LEU A 300 -16.48 12.63 17.87
CA LEU A 300 -16.80 12.45 16.45
C LEU A 300 -17.20 13.74 15.74
N ARG A 301 -18.03 14.56 16.40
CA ARG A 301 -18.57 15.78 15.80
C ARG A 301 -17.52 16.71 15.24
N PRO A 302 -16.41 17.04 15.94
CA PRO A 302 -15.39 17.94 15.41
C PRO A 302 -14.75 17.44 14.11
N HIS A 303 -14.66 16.12 13.92
CA HIS A 303 -14.13 15.53 12.68
C HIS A 303 -15.16 15.56 11.56
N LEU A 304 -16.44 15.30 11.87
CA LEU A 304 -17.53 15.34 10.90
C LEU A 304 -17.83 16.76 10.40
N GLU A 305 -17.75 17.78 11.26
CA GLU A 305 -17.95 19.18 10.90
C GLU A 305 -16.86 19.75 9.98
N ARG A 306 -15.66 19.15 9.98
CA ARG A 306 -14.55 19.53 9.08
C ARG A 306 -14.68 18.94 7.69
N LEU A 307 -15.62 18.01 7.47
CA LEU A 307 -15.84 17.42 6.17
C LEU A 307 -16.39 18.44 5.16
N PRO A 308 -16.12 18.28 3.86
CA PRO A 308 -16.69 19.15 2.85
C PRO A 308 -18.22 19.01 2.86
N LYS A 309 -18.93 20.10 2.60
CA LYS A 309 -20.40 20.10 2.57
C LYS A 309 -20.99 19.25 1.41
N ARG A 310 -20.22 18.98 0.39
CA ARG A 310 -20.57 18.18 -0.78
C ARG A 310 -19.47 17.16 -1.06
N GLY A 311 -19.83 16.00 -1.50
CA GLY A 311 -18.89 14.92 -1.83
C GLY A 311 -19.64 13.62 -2.01
N VAL A 312 -18.91 12.57 -2.32
CA VAL A 312 -19.37 11.18 -2.35
C VAL A 312 -18.69 10.45 -1.21
N SER A 313 -19.47 9.72 -0.43
CA SER A 313 -18.96 8.97 0.72
C SER A 313 -19.40 7.53 0.64
N PHE A 314 -18.51 6.66 1.10
CA PHE A 314 -18.75 5.24 1.28
C PHE A 314 -18.41 4.83 2.71
N PHE A 315 -18.97 3.73 3.16
CA PHE A 315 -18.78 3.29 4.54
C PHE A 315 -18.63 1.77 4.61
N GLY A 316 -17.66 1.30 5.36
CA GLY A 316 -17.42 -0.10 5.65
C GLY A 316 -17.41 -0.38 7.14
N GLU A 317 -17.97 -1.51 7.53
CA GLU A 317 -17.98 -1.96 8.92
C GLU A 317 -17.63 -3.43 9.03
N ASP A 318 -16.60 -3.71 9.82
CA ASP A 318 -16.30 -5.05 10.32
C ASP A 318 -16.82 -5.17 11.75
N PHE A 319 -17.79 -6.06 11.92
CA PHE A 319 -18.61 -6.13 13.13
C PHE A 319 -18.07 -7.12 14.15
N ALA A 320 -17.93 -6.70 15.42
CA ALA A 320 -17.62 -7.58 16.52
C ALA A 320 -18.27 -7.15 17.85
N ARG A 321 -18.30 -8.01 18.87
CA ARG A 321 -18.88 -7.66 20.18
C ARG A 321 -17.93 -7.91 21.36
N ASN A 322 -17.76 -9.10 21.85
CA ASN A 322 -17.28 -9.31 23.22
C ASN A 322 -15.77 -9.39 23.41
N VAL A 323 -15.01 -9.76 22.42
CA VAL A 323 -13.54 -9.97 22.52
C VAL A 323 -12.84 -9.28 21.36
N ASN A 324 -13.54 -9.05 20.28
CA ASN A 324 -13.05 -8.52 19.03
C ASN A 324 -13.39 -7.03 18.88
N LEU A 325 -12.71 -6.39 17.99
CA LEU A 325 -12.80 -4.97 17.67
C LEU A 325 -13.84 -4.75 16.55
N THR A 326 -14.78 -3.81 16.75
CA THR A 326 -15.58 -3.30 15.65
C THR A 326 -14.89 -2.11 15.03
N ILE A 327 -14.73 -2.13 13.71
CA ILE A 327 -14.20 -1.02 12.93
C ILE A 327 -15.31 -0.40 12.10
N MET A 328 -15.42 0.92 12.19
CA MET A 328 -16.25 1.75 11.33
C MET A 328 -15.36 2.68 10.51
N LEU A 329 -15.35 2.49 9.21
CA LEU A 329 -14.43 3.17 8.30
C LEU A 329 -15.18 3.91 7.19
N PRO A 330 -15.38 5.22 7.33
CA PRO A 330 -15.87 6.05 6.24
C PRO A 330 -14.76 6.35 5.23
N PHE A 331 -15.11 6.43 3.96
CA PHE A 331 -14.28 6.98 2.89
C PHE A 331 -14.98 8.16 2.21
N LEU A 332 -14.18 9.15 1.85
CA LEU A 332 -14.56 10.26 0.98
C LEU A 332 -13.83 10.09 -0.35
N GLU A 333 -14.57 10.09 -1.44
CA GLU A 333 -13.99 10.09 -2.77
C GLU A 333 -13.43 11.48 -3.09
N GLN A 334 -12.17 11.52 -3.52
CA GLN A 334 -11.48 12.72 -3.94
C GLN A 334 -11.64 12.95 -5.45
N GLN A 335 -11.31 14.14 -5.95
CA GLN A 335 -11.42 14.48 -7.39
C GLN A 335 -10.64 13.54 -8.33
N ASN A 336 -9.60 12.89 -7.82
CA ASN A 336 -8.76 11.92 -8.53
C ASN A 336 -9.19 10.46 -8.28
N THR A 337 -10.41 10.22 -7.83
CA THR A 337 -10.96 8.90 -7.47
C THR A 337 -10.31 8.21 -6.25
N THR A 338 -9.38 8.87 -5.56
CA THR A 338 -8.77 8.34 -4.34
C THR A 338 -9.80 8.29 -3.20
N LEU A 339 -9.94 7.14 -2.57
CA LEU A 339 -10.75 6.95 -1.37
C LEU A 339 -9.93 7.36 -0.13
N ARG A 340 -10.25 8.52 0.44
CA ARG A 340 -9.58 9.01 1.66
C ARG A 340 -10.46 8.76 2.89
N ALA A 341 -9.94 8.06 3.88
CA ALA A 341 -10.57 8.01 5.19
C ALA A 341 -10.43 9.36 5.91
N PRO A 342 -11.50 10.01 6.36
CA PRO A 342 -11.38 11.21 7.18
C PRO A 342 -10.95 10.91 8.61
N PHE A 343 -11.30 9.75 9.12
CA PHE A 343 -10.92 9.15 10.40
C PHE A 343 -11.25 7.65 10.39
N HIS A 344 -10.72 6.91 11.35
CA HIS A 344 -11.14 5.54 11.67
C HIS A 344 -11.84 5.54 13.03
N VAL A 345 -12.82 4.68 13.23
CA VAL A 345 -13.45 4.46 14.54
C VAL A 345 -13.23 3.01 14.97
N GLU A 346 -12.65 2.85 16.14
CA GLU A 346 -12.41 1.56 16.79
C GLU A 346 -13.26 1.45 18.06
N LEU A 347 -14.16 0.46 18.08
CA LEU A 347 -15.07 0.23 19.20
C LEU A 347 -14.73 -1.09 19.90
N TRP A 348 -14.45 -1.02 21.20
CA TRP A 348 -14.18 -2.18 22.03
C TRP A 348 -15.29 -2.40 23.03
N ASN A 349 -15.78 -3.64 23.11
CA ASN A 349 -16.78 -4.04 24.09
C ASN A 349 -18.05 -3.19 24.06
N MET A 350 -18.47 -2.78 22.85
CA MET A 350 -19.63 -1.92 22.62
C MET A 350 -20.89 -2.75 22.35
N PRO A 351 -22.00 -2.54 23.09
CA PRO A 351 -23.27 -3.21 22.81
C PRO A 351 -23.85 -2.84 21.45
N PHE A 352 -24.63 -3.73 20.86
CA PHE A 352 -25.20 -3.56 19.50
C PHE A 352 -25.95 -2.24 19.28
N GLN A 353 -26.82 -1.86 20.21
CA GLN A 353 -27.59 -0.63 20.12
C GLN A 353 -26.70 0.61 20.08
N GLN A 354 -25.59 0.59 20.82
CA GLN A 354 -24.64 1.69 20.84
C GLN A 354 -23.76 1.72 19.59
N GLN A 355 -23.46 0.56 19.01
CA GLN A 355 -22.82 0.50 17.67
C GLN A 355 -23.76 1.07 16.60
N GLU A 356 -25.05 0.70 16.61
CA GLU A 356 -26.06 1.26 15.73
C GLU A 356 -26.17 2.79 15.90
N GLN A 357 -26.15 3.28 17.13
CA GLN A 357 -26.19 4.72 17.45
C GLN A 357 -24.99 5.45 16.84
N ILE A 358 -23.78 4.91 16.98
CA ILE A 358 -22.55 5.51 16.41
C ILE A 358 -22.56 5.45 14.89
N LEU A 359 -22.95 4.29 14.30
CA LEU A 359 -23.09 4.13 12.86
C LEU A 359 -24.03 5.21 12.28
N TYR A 360 -25.20 5.37 12.86
CA TYR A 360 -26.16 6.38 12.40
C TYR A 360 -25.64 7.80 12.62
N TYR A 361 -24.95 8.06 13.74
CA TYR A 361 -24.35 9.35 14.00
C TYR A 361 -23.34 9.76 12.93
N ILE A 362 -22.51 8.80 12.46
CA ILE A 362 -21.54 9.01 11.39
C ILE A 362 -22.26 9.15 10.05
N CYS A 363 -23.04 8.15 9.66
CA CYS A 363 -23.62 8.03 8.30
C CYS A 363 -24.60 9.18 7.99
N ASP A 364 -25.36 9.67 8.98
CA ASP A 364 -26.29 10.80 8.79
C ASP A 364 -25.56 12.15 8.55
N ARG A 365 -24.25 12.21 8.85
CA ARG A 365 -23.43 13.44 8.74
C ARG A 365 -22.37 13.34 7.64
N LEU A 366 -22.21 12.18 7.01
CA LEU A 366 -21.29 12.03 5.88
C LEU A 366 -21.83 12.79 4.64
N PRO A 367 -20.99 13.54 3.93
CA PRO A 367 -21.40 14.23 2.72
C PRO A 367 -21.72 13.25 1.61
N GLY A 368 -22.96 13.30 1.07
CA GLY A 368 -23.39 12.51 -0.07
C GLY A 368 -23.14 11.00 0.09
N LEU A 369 -23.60 10.43 1.22
CA LEU A 369 -23.46 9.00 1.48
C LEU A 369 -24.13 8.18 0.35
N SER A 370 -23.28 7.52 -0.46
CA SER A 370 -23.67 6.77 -1.64
C SER A 370 -23.80 5.27 -1.39
N GLY A 371 -22.96 4.73 -0.50
CA GLY A 371 -22.99 3.31 -0.22
C GLY A 371 -22.43 2.92 1.14
N LEU A 372 -22.99 1.84 1.71
CA LEU A 372 -22.52 1.16 2.91
C LEU A 372 -22.35 -0.33 2.63
N ALA A 373 -21.27 -0.93 3.07
CA ALA A 373 -21.14 -2.38 3.12
C ALA A 373 -20.80 -2.81 4.55
N LEU A 374 -21.60 -3.71 5.09
CA LEU A 374 -21.49 -4.17 6.47
C LEU A 374 -21.32 -5.70 6.50
N ASP A 375 -20.45 -6.19 7.38
CA ASP A 375 -20.34 -7.62 7.64
C ASP A 375 -21.65 -8.14 8.21
N ALA A 376 -22.34 -8.99 7.44
CA ALA A 376 -23.63 -9.60 7.81
C ALA A 376 -23.48 -11.01 8.37
N ARG A 377 -22.28 -11.43 8.79
CA ARG A 377 -22.09 -12.72 9.41
C ARG A 377 -22.54 -12.71 10.89
N GLY A 378 -23.20 -13.77 11.29
CA GLY A 378 -23.61 -13.95 12.69
C GLY A 378 -24.45 -12.78 13.23
N ASN A 379 -23.99 -12.15 14.29
CA ASN A 379 -24.70 -11.04 14.93
C ASN A 379 -24.64 -9.72 14.12
N GLY A 380 -23.72 -9.58 13.16
CA GLY A 380 -23.65 -8.41 12.27
C GLY A 380 -24.86 -8.30 11.35
N GLN A 381 -25.54 -9.41 11.06
CA GLN A 381 -26.73 -9.42 10.23
C GLN A 381 -27.82 -8.46 10.75
N PHE A 382 -28.02 -8.43 12.06
CA PHE A 382 -29.01 -7.52 12.67
C PHE A 382 -28.69 -6.05 12.38
N LEU A 383 -27.46 -5.65 12.55
CA LEU A 383 -27.05 -4.26 12.32
C LEU A 383 -27.12 -3.89 10.83
N ALA A 384 -26.68 -4.80 9.96
CA ALA A 384 -26.78 -4.63 8.50
C ALA A 384 -28.25 -4.50 8.04
N GLU A 385 -29.16 -5.31 8.59
CA GLU A 385 -30.59 -5.20 8.31
C GLU A 385 -31.18 -3.87 8.80
N ARG A 386 -30.82 -3.42 9.99
CA ARG A 386 -31.24 -2.13 10.55
C ARG A 386 -30.75 -0.95 9.72
N ALA A 387 -29.50 -1.00 9.28
CA ALA A 387 -28.95 0.00 8.36
C ALA A 387 -29.69 -0.01 7.01
N MET A 388 -29.99 -1.18 6.45
CA MET A 388 -30.76 -1.31 5.21
C MET A 388 -32.17 -0.72 5.36
N GLN A 389 -32.84 -0.98 6.48
CA GLN A 389 -34.17 -0.40 6.76
C GLN A 389 -34.14 1.13 6.85
N ARG A 390 -33.01 1.71 7.34
CA ARG A 390 -32.85 3.16 7.47
C ARG A 390 -32.44 3.84 6.17
N TYR A 391 -31.45 3.32 5.45
CA TYR A 391 -30.83 3.98 4.30
C TYR A 391 -31.32 3.43 2.94
N GLY A 392 -32.05 2.32 2.95
CA GLY A 392 -32.61 1.67 1.77
C GLY A 392 -31.67 0.59 1.19
N SER A 393 -32.29 -0.42 0.55
CA SER A 393 -31.57 -1.55 -0.06
C SER A 393 -30.65 -1.15 -1.22
N ASN A 394 -30.87 0.02 -1.82
CA ASN A 394 -30.03 0.53 -2.91
C ASN A 394 -28.71 1.16 -2.43
N ARG A 395 -28.56 1.34 -1.11
CA ARG A 395 -27.37 1.95 -0.51
C ARG A 395 -26.67 1.05 0.47
N VAL A 396 -27.26 -0.04 0.90
CA VAL A 396 -26.70 -0.92 1.92
C VAL A 396 -26.50 -2.32 1.39
N LEU A 397 -25.26 -2.75 1.36
CA LEU A 397 -24.81 -4.08 1.02
C LEU A 397 -24.59 -4.89 2.30
N GLN A 398 -25.42 -5.93 2.50
CA GLN A 398 -25.24 -6.90 3.58
C GLN A 398 -24.29 -7.99 3.09
N VAL A 399 -23.04 -7.95 3.53
CA VAL A 399 -21.99 -8.78 2.96
C VAL A 399 -21.75 -10.03 3.78
N MET A 400 -21.90 -11.19 3.13
CA MET A 400 -21.44 -12.46 3.68
C MET A 400 -19.98 -12.66 3.24
N LEU A 401 -19.03 -12.48 4.14
CA LEU A 401 -17.59 -12.62 3.89
C LEU A 401 -17.23 -14.10 3.67
N THR A 402 -17.53 -14.60 2.48
CA THR A 402 -17.28 -15.96 2.01
C THR A 402 -16.00 -16.04 1.17
N GLU A 403 -15.47 -17.25 0.94
CA GLU A 403 -14.28 -17.42 0.08
C GLU A 403 -14.48 -16.85 -1.34
N PRO A 404 -15.63 -17.03 -2.02
CA PRO A 404 -15.90 -16.36 -3.30
C PRO A 404 -15.81 -14.83 -3.21
N TRP A 405 -16.35 -14.22 -2.15
CA TRP A 405 -16.27 -12.77 -1.95
C TRP A 405 -14.83 -12.30 -1.81
N TYR A 406 -14.02 -12.99 -0.99
CA TYR A 406 -12.60 -12.67 -0.84
C TYR A 406 -11.83 -12.82 -2.16
N ARG A 407 -12.11 -13.87 -2.93
CA ARG A 407 -11.46 -14.15 -4.21
C ARG A 407 -11.70 -13.03 -5.24
N GLU A 408 -12.89 -12.45 -5.24
CA GLU A 408 -13.28 -11.40 -6.16
C GLU A 408 -12.82 -10.01 -5.71
N ASN A 409 -12.99 -9.67 -4.42
CA ASN A 409 -12.87 -8.30 -3.95
C ASN A 409 -11.49 -7.95 -3.39
N MET A 410 -10.76 -8.90 -2.81
CA MET A 410 -9.44 -8.60 -2.26
C MET A 410 -8.39 -8.18 -3.32
N PRO A 411 -8.39 -8.73 -4.55
CA PRO A 411 -7.51 -8.22 -5.62
C PRO A 411 -7.81 -6.76 -6.00
N ARG A 412 -9.08 -6.35 -6.01
CA ARG A 412 -9.48 -4.95 -6.25
C ARG A 412 -9.00 -4.04 -5.14
N TYR A 413 -9.22 -4.45 -3.89
CA TYR A 413 -8.74 -3.71 -2.72
C TYR A 413 -7.22 -3.56 -2.72
N ARG A 414 -6.47 -4.60 -3.10
CA ARG A 414 -5.02 -4.52 -3.28
C ARG A 414 -4.63 -3.52 -4.39
N ALA A 415 -5.35 -3.52 -5.51
CA ALA A 415 -5.11 -2.59 -6.62
C ALA A 415 -5.20 -1.12 -6.17
N ARG A 416 -6.14 -0.77 -5.25
CA ARG A 416 -6.21 0.59 -4.65
C ARG A 416 -4.89 1.00 -3.98
N PHE A 417 -4.19 0.07 -3.34
CA PHE A 417 -2.87 0.36 -2.76
C PHE A 417 -1.79 0.47 -3.84
N GLU A 418 -1.80 -0.41 -4.84
CA GLU A 418 -0.83 -0.39 -5.95
C GLU A 418 -0.93 0.89 -6.78
N ASP A 419 -2.15 1.36 -7.02
CA ASP A 419 -2.46 2.57 -7.78
C ASP A 419 -2.49 3.83 -6.91
N ARG A 420 -2.27 3.71 -5.58
CA ARG A 420 -2.37 4.79 -4.57
C ARG A 420 -3.72 5.52 -4.57
N GLU A 421 -4.75 4.81 -4.86
CA GLU A 421 -6.13 5.30 -4.85
C GLU A 421 -6.84 5.11 -3.49
N ILE A 422 -6.08 4.86 -2.43
CA ILE A 422 -6.58 4.77 -1.06
C ILE A 422 -5.67 5.52 -0.09
N LEU A 423 -6.24 6.16 0.93
CA LEU A 423 -5.49 6.85 1.97
C LEU A 423 -6.11 6.62 3.35
N LEU A 424 -5.35 5.95 4.22
CA LEU A 424 -5.73 5.49 5.55
C LEU A 424 -4.95 6.22 6.66
N ALA A 425 -5.31 5.98 7.92
CA ALA A 425 -4.54 6.48 9.06
C ALA A 425 -3.15 5.82 9.13
N ARG A 426 -2.12 6.62 9.38
CA ARG A 426 -0.77 6.10 9.66
C ARG A 426 -0.65 5.71 11.13
N ASP A 427 -1.19 4.55 11.44
CA ASP A 427 -1.25 3.97 12.76
C ASP A 427 -0.67 2.54 12.72
N ALA A 428 0.02 2.12 13.77
CA ALA A 428 0.68 0.82 13.81
C ALA A 428 -0.32 -0.35 13.72
N ASP A 429 -1.47 -0.22 14.39
CA ASP A 429 -2.52 -1.23 14.38
C ASP A 429 -3.19 -1.33 13.00
N VAL A 430 -3.44 -0.19 12.33
CA VAL A 430 -3.99 -0.16 10.97
C VAL A 430 -3.05 -0.86 9.98
N ILE A 431 -1.75 -0.61 10.10
CA ILE A 431 -0.74 -1.26 9.26
C ILE A 431 -0.69 -2.76 9.55
N ALA A 432 -0.70 -3.16 10.84
CA ALA A 432 -0.66 -4.57 11.25
C ALA A 432 -1.89 -5.34 10.75
N ASP A 433 -3.10 -4.75 10.83
CA ASP A 433 -4.33 -5.36 10.33
C ASP A 433 -4.27 -5.66 8.82
N HIS A 434 -3.73 -4.74 8.03
CA HIS A 434 -3.57 -4.96 6.58
C HIS A 434 -2.49 -6.00 6.28
N ARG A 435 -1.43 -6.06 7.09
CA ARG A 435 -0.39 -7.08 7.01
C ARG A 435 -0.88 -8.48 7.39
N ALA A 436 -1.94 -8.56 8.21
CA ALA A 436 -2.54 -9.84 8.61
C ALA A 436 -3.21 -10.60 7.45
N ILE A 437 -3.48 -9.94 6.32
CA ILE A 437 -4.01 -10.60 5.13
C ILE A 437 -2.92 -11.50 4.53
N LYS A 438 -3.23 -12.79 4.38
CA LYS A 438 -2.35 -13.80 3.77
C LYS A 438 -3.04 -14.44 2.56
N LYS A 439 -2.23 -14.93 1.61
CA LYS A 439 -2.74 -15.71 0.47
C LYS A 439 -2.82 -17.17 0.87
N ILE A 440 -4.01 -17.66 1.20
CA ILE A 440 -4.25 -19.03 1.65
C ILE A 440 -4.94 -19.80 0.52
N ARG A 441 -4.29 -20.82 -0.03
CA ARG A 441 -4.79 -21.62 -1.16
C ARG A 441 -5.23 -20.74 -2.36
N GLY A 442 -4.43 -19.69 -2.62
CA GLY A 442 -4.70 -18.76 -3.71
C GLY A 442 -5.73 -17.67 -3.41
N VAL A 443 -6.32 -17.62 -2.21
CA VAL A 443 -7.31 -16.63 -1.79
C VAL A 443 -6.73 -15.75 -0.70
N ALA A 444 -6.76 -14.44 -0.90
CA ALA A 444 -6.32 -13.47 0.11
C ALA A 444 -7.37 -13.33 1.21
N ARG A 445 -7.01 -13.69 2.44
CA ARG A 445 -7.88 -13.62 3.63
C ARG A 445 -7.08 -13.58 4.92
N ILE A 446 -7.72 -13.29 6.03
CA ILE A 446 -7.11 -13.38 7.35
C ILE A 446 -7.04 -14.87 7.76
N PRO A 447 -5.87 -15.40 8.17
CA PRO A 447 -5.72 -16.78 8.66
C PRO A 447 -6.57 -17.05 9.90
N GLU A 448 -7.20 -18.22 9.96
CA GLU A 448 -8.01 -18.62 11.14
C GLU A 448 -7.14 -18.86 12.39
N SER A 449 -5.88 -19.27 12.22
CA SER A 449 -4.92 -19.48 13.31
C SER A 449 -4.57 -18.19 14.06
N GLN A 450 -4.61 -17.05 13.40
CA GLN A 450 -4.43 -15.75 14.08
C GLN A 450 -5.60 -15.39 14.99
N LYS A 451 -6.75 -16.08 14.84
CA LYS A 451 -7.87 -15.92 15.77
C LYS A 451 -7.57 -16.44 17.19
N ASP A 452 -6.53 -17.25 17.36
CA ASP A 452 -6.21 -17.93 18.62
C ASP A 452 -4.87 -17.58 19.26
N GLU A 453 -3.94 -16.91 18.56
CA GLU A 453 -2.66 -16.54 19.14
C GLU A 453 -2.76 -15.34 20.08
N LYS A 454 -2.46 -15.60 21.36
CA LYS A 454 -2.21 -14.58 22.37
C LYS A 454 -0.86 -13.93 22.04
N VAL A 455 -0.86 -12.70 21.60
CA VAL A 455 0.38 -11.91 21.47
C VAL A 455 1.04 -11.83 22.83
N ALA A 456 2.14 -12.55 23.00
CA ALA A 456 2.93 -12.56 24.22
C ALA A 456 3.66 -11.21 24.33
N GLY A 457 3.23 -10.38 25.27
CA GLY A 457 3.92 -9.11 25.58
C GLY A 457 3.06 -7.84 25.58
N ALA A 458 1.87 -7.84 25.02
CA ALA A 458 1.00 -6.68 25.06
C ALA A 458 0.29 -6.57 26.44
N ARG A 459 0.33 -5.38 27.05
CA ARG A 459 -0.37 -5.03 28.30
C ARG A 459 -1.91 -5.13 28.24
N SER A 460 -2.48 -5.51 27.09
CA SER A 460 -3.91 -5.63 26.87
C SER A 460 -4.22 -7.00 26.25
N LYS A 461 -5.16 -7.74 26.86
CA LYS A 461 -5.72 -9.02 26.37
C LYS A 461 -6.59 -8.86 25.12
N LYS A 462 -6.39 -7.82 24.32
CA LYS A 462 -7.22 -7.46 23.17
C LYS A 462 -6.67 -8.15 21.93
N LYS A 463 -7.52 -8.93 21.26
CA LYS A 463 -7.19 -9.58 19.99
C LYS A 463 -7.61 -8.67 18.82
N ARG A 464 -6.70 -8.42 17.90
CA ARG A 464 -6.97 -7.83 16.57
C ARG A 464 -6.86 -8.96 15.53
N HIS A 465 -7.74 -8.92 14.54
CA HIS A 465 -7.85 -9.97 13.53
C HIS A 465 -7.83 -9.42 12.09
N GLY A 466 -7.15 -8.30 11.86
CA GLY A 466 -7.19 -7.62 10.57
C GLY A 466 -8.47 -6.84 10.33
N ASP A 467 -9.14 -6.45 11.41
CA ASP A 467 -10.48 -5.85 11.40
C ASP A 467 -10.52 -4.56 10.54
N THR A 468 -9.47 -3.72 10.61
CA THR A 468 -9.40 -2.50 9.77
C THR A 468 -9.29 -2.82 8.29
N ALA A 469 -8.58 -3.89 7.92
CA ALA A 469 -8.44 -4.28 6.52
C ALA A 469 -9.75 -4.81 5.94
N ILE A 470 -10.53 -5.53 6.75
CA ILE A 470 -11.87 -6.01 6.35
C ILE A 470 -12.83 -4.84 6.19
N ALA A 471 -12.90 -3.92 7.16
CA ALA A 471 -13.74 -2.73 7.06
C ALA A 471 -13.36 -1.87 5.83
N GLY A 472 -12.05 -1.72 5.54
CA GLY A 472 -11.57 -1.03 4.35
C GLY A 472 -11.97 -1.70 3.05
N ALA A 473 -11.84 -3.03 2.97
CA ALA A 473 -12.27 -3.80 1.80
C ALA A 473 -13.80 -3.76 1.59
N LEU A 474 -14.58 -3.71 2.68
CA LEU A 474 -16.03 -3.51 2.61
C LEU A 474 -16.39 -2.12 2.09
N ALA A 475 -15.72 -1.07 2.57
CA ALA A 475 -15.95 0.29 2.09
C ALA A 475 -15.58 0.46 0.61
N ASP A 476 -14.46 -0.15 0.15
CA ASP A 476 -14.07 -0.19 -1.25
C ASP A 476 -15.09 -0.99 -2.10
N TYR A 477 -15.60 -2.10 -1.57
CA TYR A 477 -16.66 -2.87 -2.21
C TYR A 477 -17.94 -2.03 -2.40
N ALA A 478 -18.34 -1.24 -1.37
CA ALA A 478 -19.47 -0.32 -1.50
C ALA A 478 -19.23 0.75 -2.58
N ALA A 479 -18.00 1.28 -2.65
CA ALA A 479 -17.63 2.25 -3.68
C ALA A 479 -17.76 1.66 -5.08
N HIS A 480 -17.27 0.44 -5.29
CA HIS A 480 -17.30 -0.23 -6.58
C HIS A 480 -18.73 -0.61 -7.05
N GLU A 481 -19.52 -1.21 -6.15
CA GLU A 481 -20.85 -1.73 -6.51
C GLU A 481 -21.90 -0.63 -6.66
N LEU A 482 -21.70 0.52 -6.01
CA LEU A 482 -22.69 1.59 -5.92
C LEU A 482 -22.25 2.87 -6.64
N GLU A 483 -21.08 2.89 -7.32
CA GLU A 483 -20.61 4.01 -8.16
C GLU A 483 -21.60 4.43 -9.26
N GLY A 484 -22.50 3.56 -9.69
CA GLY A 484 -23.51 3.87 -10.70
C GLY A 484 -24.69 4.73 -10.19
N PHE A 485 -24.78 5.00 -8.88
CA PHE A 485 -25.89 5.75 -8.27
C PHE A 485 -25.61 7.23 -8.01
N THR A 486 -24.61 7.83 -8.64
CA THR A 486 -24.34 9.28 -8.57
C THR A 486 -25.35 10.14 -9.37
N GLY A 487 -26.49 9.58 -9.74
CA GLY A 487 -27.66 10.35 -10.14
C GLY A 487 -28.19 11.08 -8.93
N ILE A 488 -27.86 12.37 -8.76
CA ILE A 488 -28.69 13.31 -7.99
C ILE A 488 -30.12 13.11 -8.53
N PRO A 489 -31.10 12.64 -7.73
CA PRO A 489 -32.46 12.73 -8.18
C PRO A 489 -32.71 14.21 -8.41
N GLU A 490 -32.81 14.65 -9.66
CA GLU A 490 -33.47 15.90 -9.98
C GLU A 490 -34.85 15.81 -9.35
N VAL A 491 -35.00 16.45 -8.20
CA VAL A 491 -36.30 16.78 -7.68
C VAL A 491 -36.83 17.80 -8.66
N THR A 492 -37.46 17.32 -9.74
CA THR A 492 -38.36 18.12 -10.54
C THR A 492 -39.49 18.52 -9.60
N THR A 493 -39.33 19.64 -8.94
CA THR A 493 -40.47 20.38 -8.38
C THR A 493 -41.38 20.68 -9.56
N ARG A 494 -42.44 19.89 -9.69
CA ARG A 494 -43.57 20.24 -10.58
C ARG A 494 -44.05 21.62 -10.13
N PRO A 495 -44.15 22.62 -11.02
CA PRO A 495 -44.86 23.82 -10.74
C PRO A 495 -46.32 23.45 -10.41
N GLN A 496 -46.78 23.78 -9.24
CA GLN A 496 -48.20 23.78 -8.93
C GLN A 496 -48.87 24.86 -9.79
N GLY A 497 -49.84 24.42 -10.60
CA GLY A 497 -50.82 25.32 -11.21
C GLY A 497 -50.88 25.26 -12.73
N LEU A 498 -51.67 24.33 -13.24
CA LEU A 498 -52.55 24.54 -14.44
C LEU A 498 -53.67 23.49 -14.44
N PRO A 499 -54.88 23.88 -14.89
CA PRO A 499 -56.11 23.15 -14.58
C PRO A 499 -56.33 21.90 -15.45
N ARG A 500 -57.14 20.99 -14.93
CA ARG A 500 -57.72 19.88 -15.68
C ARG A 500 -58.63 20.45 -16.77
N ASP A 501 -58.39 20.05 -18.03
CA ASP A 501 -59.46 19.89 -19.00
C ASP A 501 -59.19 18.80 -20.02
N SER A 502 -60.15 17.92 -20.07
CA SER A 502 -60.74 17.17 -21.16
C SER A 502 -59.89 16.21 -22.01
N ALA A 503 -60.33 15.00 -21.94
CA ALA A 503 -60.16 13.89 -22.85
C ALA A 503 -60.36 14.25 -24.35
N VAL A 504 -59.47 13.67 -25.21
CA VAL A 504 -59.85 13.20 -26.56
C VAL A 504 -58.85 12.12 -27.01
N SER A 505 -59.32 10.89 -27.10
CA SER A 505 -59.37 9.94 -28.21
C SER A 505 -58.13 9.62 -29.05
N MET A 506 -57.75 8.40 -28.97
CA MET A 506 -57.31 7.42 -29.99
C MET A 506 -56.72 7.90 -31.32
N GLY A 507 -55.62 7.29 -31.70
CA GLY A 507 -55.17 7.23 -33.07
C GLY A 507 -53.92 6.35 -33.24
N ASN A 508 -54.19 5.07 -33.56
CA ASN A 508 -53.20 4.14 -34.14
C ASN A 508 -52.60 4.71 -35.42
N ARG A 509 -51.31 4.60 -35.62
CA ARG A 509 -50.73 4.27 -36.93
C ARG A 509 -49.37 3.60 -36.76
N PHE A 510 -49.32 2.36 -37.19
CA PHE A 510 -48.16 1.65 -37.69
C PHE A 510 -47.60 2.38 -38.92
N THR A 511 -46.27 2.42 -39.08
CA THR A 511 -45.57 2.10 -40.35
C THR A 511 -44.05 2.27 -40.15
N GLU A 512 -43.38 1.17 -40.41
CA GLU A 512 -42.25 0.96 -41.32
C GLU A 512 -40.83 1.30 -40.85
N ARG A 513 -40.03 0.22 -40.79
CA ARG A 513 -38.57 0.21 -40.89
C ARG A 513 -38.13 0.60 -42.31
N PRO A 514 -36.90 1.06 -42.47
CA PRO A 514 -36.09 0.48 -43.53
C PRO A 514 -34.76 -0.09 -43.05
N ASP A 515 -34.47 -1.26 -43.59
CA ASP A 515 -33.15 -1.86 -43.72
C ASP A 515 -32.15 -0.94 -44.44
N TYR A 516 -30.90 -0.93 -44.01
CA TYR A 516 -29.78 -0.76 -44.93
C TYR A 516 -28.61 -1.68 -44.55
N ARG A 517 -28.33 -2.60 -45.48
CA ARG A 517 -27.10 -3.39 -45.60
C ARG A 517 -26.03 -2.57 -46.33
N ALA A 518 -24.82 -2.87 -45.99
CA ALA A 518 -23.61 -2.92 -46.79
C ALA A 518 -22.97 -1.59 -47.27
N TYR A 519 -21.79 -1.29 -46.74
CA TYR A 519 -20.49 -1.50 -47.43
C TYR A 519 -19.41 -1.56 -46.36
#